data_a1691bfa8f59d11a71c089e14f1d9524
#
_entry.id   a1691bfa8f59d11a71c089e14f1d9524
#
_cell.length_a   1.000
_cell.length_b   1.000
_cell.length_c   1.000
_cell.angle_alpha   90.00
_cell.angle_beta   90.00
_cell.angle_gamma   90.00
#
_symmetry.space_group_name_H-M   'P 1'
#
loop_
_entity.id
_entity.type
_entity.pdbx_description
1 polymer ?
#
loop_
_entity_poly.entity_id
_entity_poly.type
_entity_poly.pdbx_seq_one_letter_code
_entity_poly.pdbx_strand_id
1 'polypeptide(L)'
;MKLTFSLACALLCVGMTAQAQDAGLRKTLTERIPQLDKIEEVRPTPMAGLFEVRIGTDLFYTDAKGNYLIQGELIDTKARRNLTEDRINQLTSVDFAALPLKDAFTIVRGNGARKMAVFEDPNCGYCKRFERDLQKVDNVTIHLFLYPILSPDSAEKSRNIWCAKDKVQAWHDLMLRDKATPPASCDTAALQRNLAFGRKYKITGTP
;
A
#
# COMPACT_ATOMS: atom_id res chain seq x y z
N MET A 1 -45.70 -24.36 -27.58
CA MET A 1 -44.34 -23.86 -27.88
C MET A 1 -44.34 -22.33 -27.82
N LYS A 2 -44.51 -21.71 -26.63
CA LYS A 2 -44.45 -20.23 -26.39
C LYS A 2 -44.27 -20.00 -24.87
N LEU A 3 -43.08 -20.23 -24.30
CA LEU A 3 -42.82 -19.87 -22.90
C LEU A 3 -41.32 -19.70 -22.54
N THR A 4 -40.45 -19.29 -23.46
CA THR A 4 -39.02 -19.14 -23.16
C THR A 4 -38.42 -17.78 -23.44
N PHE A 5 -39.21 -16.73 -23.71
CA PHE A 5 -38.68 -15.42 -24.10
C PHE A 5 -38.72 -14.34 -23.01
N SER A 6 -39.37 -14.60 -21.85
CA SER A 6 -39.52 -13.55 -20.80
C SER A 6 -38.42 -13.50 -19.74
N LEU A 7 -37.58 -14.52 -19.62
CA LEU A 7 -36.55 -14.53 -18.55
C LEU A 7 -35.24 -13.82 -18.89
N ALA A 8 -34.92 -13.67 -20.18
CA ALA A 8 -33.67 -13.03 -20.62
C ALA A 8 -33.69 -11.50 -20.48
N CYS A 9 -34.86 -10.86 -20.49
CA CYS A 9 -35.00 -9.40 -20.44
C CYS A 9 -34.85 -8.83 -19.02
N ALA A 10 -35.14 -9.62 -17.97
CA ALA A 10 -35.08 -9.15 -16.58
C ALA A 10 -33.64 -9.01 -16.04
N LEU A 11 -32.69 -9.79 -16.54
CA LEU A 11 -31.29 -9.72 -16.12
C LEU A 11 -30.53 -8.52 -16.71
N LEU A 12 -30.96 -8.00 -17.85
CA LEU A 12 -30.33 -6.82 -18.49
C LEU A 12 -30.70 -5.49 -17.80
N CYS A 13 -31.83 -5.41 -17.11
CA CYS A 13 -32.29 -4.17 -16.46
C CYS A 13 -31.54 -3.85 -15.15
N VAL A 14 -30.99 -4.83 -14.44
CA VAL A 14 -30.30 -4.60 -13.14
C VAL A 14 -28.92 -3.95 -13.35
N GLY A 15 -28.23 -4.26 -14.44
CA GLY A 15 -26.92 -3.67 -14.75
C GLY A 15 -26.98 -2.19 -15.13
N MET A 16 -28.04 -1.75 -15.80
CA MET A 16 -28.19 -0.35 -16.26
C MET A 16 -28.50 0.62 -15.12
N THR A 17 -29.17 0.18 -14.05
CA THR A 17 -29.51 1.05 -12.92
C THR A 17 -28.30 1.39 -12.06
N ALA A 18 -27.36 0.45 -11.86
CA ALA A 18 -26.16 0.68 -11.05
C ALA A 18 -25.19 1.66 -11.73
N GLN A 19 -25.00 1.55 -13.04
CA GLN A 19 -24.13 2.48 -13.80
C GLN A 19 -24.73 3.91 -13.89
N ALA A 20 -26.03 4.03 -14.03
CA ALA A 20 -26.69 5.35 -14.05
C ALA A 20 -26.58 6.05 -12.68
N GLN A 21 -26.65 5.30 -11.58
CA GLN A 21 -26.52 5.84 -10.23
C GLN A 21 -25.09 6.27 -9.92
N ASP A 22 -24.08 5.50 -10.35
CA ASP A 22 -22.66 5.86 -10.25
C ASP A 22 -22.37 7.19 -10.98
N ALA A 23 -22.78 7.31 -12.23
CA ALA A 23 -22.59 8.54 -13.02
C ALA A 23 -23.27 9.76 -12.39
N GLY A 24 -24.47 9.58 -11.84
CA GLY A 24 -25.21 10.62 -11.14
C GLY A 24 -24.52 11.09 -9.86
N LEU A 25 -24.04 10.17 -9.05
CA LEU A 25 -23.31 10.49 -7.82
C LEU A 25 -21.98 11.20 -8.10
N ARG A 26 -21.20 10.74 -9.09
CA ARG A 26 -19.95 11.40 -9.50
C ARG A 26 -20.22 12.85 -9.88
N LYS A 27 -21.17 13.08 -10.77
CA LYS A 27 -21.53 14.43 -11.21
C LYS A 27 -21.92 15.31 -10.03
N THR A 28 -22.84 14.85 -9.17
CA THR A 28 -23.33 15.61 -8.02
C THR A 28 -22.21 15.95 -7.04
N LEU A 29 -21.34 14.99 -6.73
CA LEU A 29 -20.24 15.21 -5.78
C LEU A 29 -19.21 16.18 -6.36
N THR A 30 -18.82 16.04 -7.62
CA THR A 30 -17.86 16.94 -8.27
C THR A 30 -18.39 18.37 -8.39
N GLU A 31 -19.69 18.54 -8.69
CA GLU A 31 -20.31 19.86 -8.74
C GLU A 31 -20.38 20.56 -7.38
N ARG A 32 -20.60 19.80 -6.30
CA ARG A 32 -20.72 20.35 -4.93
C ARG A 32 -19.38 20.51 -4.22
N ILE A 33 -18.44 19.63 -4.51
CA ILE A 33 -17.12 19.56 -3.88
C ILE A 33 -16.06 19.43 -4.99
N PRO A 34 -15.60 20.56 -5.57
CA PRO A 34 -14.65 20.56 -6.70
C PRO A 34 -13.33 19.81 -6.41
N GLN A 35 -12.96 19.67 -5.14
CA GLN A 35 -11.78 18.91 -4.72
C GLN A 35 -11.90 17.40 -5.01
N LEU A 36 -13.11 16.89 -5.26
CA LEU A 36 -13.39 15.50 -5.63
C LEU A 36 -13.44 15.32 -7.16
N ASP A 37 -12.65 16.05 -7.93
CA ASP A 37 -12.66 16.05 -9.40
C ASP A 37 -12.21 14.73 -10.05
N LYS A 38 -11.48 13.90 -9.31
CA LYS A 38 -10.88 12.65 -9.79
C LYS A 38 -11.50 11.39 -9.17
N ILE A 39 -12.81 11.36 -9.03
CA ILE A 39 -13.50 10.15 -8.54
C ILE A 39 -13.26 9.00 -9.52
N GLU A 40 -12.52 7.97 -9.11
CA GLU A 40 -12.18 6.82 -9.93
C GLU A 40 -13.25 5.71 -9.84
N GLU A 41 -13.88 5.56 -8.68
CA GLU A 41 -14.86 4.50 -8.44
C GLU A 41 -15.94 4.97 -7.47
N VAL A 42 -17.19 4.57 -7.74
CA VAL A 42 -18.30 4.65 -6.79
C VAL A 42 -18.94 3.28 -6.74
N ARG A 43 -19.12 2.72 -5.56
CA ARG A 43 -19.72 1.40 -5.39
C ARG A 43 -20.61 1.32 -4.15
N PRO A 44 -21.63 0.44 -4.13
CA PRO A 44 -22.43 0.22 -2.94
C PRO A 44 -21.56 -0.45 -1.85
N THR A 45 -21.90 -0.16 -0.59
CA THR A 45 -21.34 -0.85 0.58
C THR A 45 -22.32 -1.91 1.10
N PRO A 46 -21.90 -2.80 2.02
CA PRO A 46 -22.83 -3.70 2.71
C PRO A 46 -23.89 -2.98 3.54
N MET A 47 -23.67 -1.71 3.90
CA MET A 47 -24.66 -0.87 4.55
C MET A 47 -25.61 -0.29 3.51
N ALA A 48 -26.87 -0.67 3.55
CA ALA A 48 -27.88 -0.23 2.58
C ALA A 48 -27.96 1.31 2.51
N GLY A 49 -27.93 1.86 1.29
CA GLY A 49 -28.01 3.30 1.03
C GLY A 49 -26.69 4.07 1.22
N LEU A 50 -25.62 3.39 1.62
CA LEU A 50 -24.28 3.97 1.72
C LEU A 50 -23.41 3.52 0.55
N PHE A 51 -22.73 4.48 -0.09
CA PHE A 51 -21.83 4.27 -1.22
C PHE A 51 -20.40 4.65 -0.84
N GLU A 52 -19.43 3.83 -1.26
CA GLU A 52 -18.01 4.16 -1.22
C GLU A 52 -17.63 4.96 -2.44
N VAL A 53 -16.90 6.04 -2.25
CA VAL A 53 -16.33 6.91 -3.28
C VAL A 53 -14.81 6.88 -3.17
N ARG A 54 -14.11 6.48 -4.24
CA ARG A 54 -12.67 6.33 -4.25
C ARG A 54 -11.98 7.36 -5.14
N ILE A 55 -10.92 7.95 -4.57
CA ILE A 55 -9.98 8.83 -5.28
C ILE A 55 -8.56 8.32 -4.98
N GLY A 56 -7.93 7.64 -5.93
CA GLY A 56 -6.69 6.94 -5.69
C GLY A 56 -6.86 5.84 -4.64
N THR A 57 -6.25 6.00 -3.47
CA THR A 57 -6.43 5.12 -2.31
C THR A 57 -7.26 5.76 -1.19
N ASP A 58 -7.71 7.02 -1.37
CA ASP A 58 -8.55 7.67 -0.40
C ASP A 58 -10.00 7.23 -0.58
N LEU A 59 -10.65 6.88 0.54
CA LEU A 59 -12.01 6.40 0.58
C LEU A 59 -12.89 7.39 1.34
N PHE A 60 -14.01 7.68 0.73
CA PHE A 60 -15.10 8.47 1.33
C PHE A 60 -16.39 7.68 1.21
N TYR A 61 -17.40 8.07 1.99
CA TYR A 61 -18.71 7.46 1.91
C TYR A 61 -19.77 8.54 1.71
N THR A 62 -20.85 8.18 1.01
CA THR A 62 -21.96 9.11 0.72
C THR A 62 -23.31 8.38 0.70
N ASP A 63 -24.39 9.11 0.91
CA ASP A 63 -25.73 8.61 0.67
C ASP A 63 -26.03 8.51 -0.84
N ALA A 64 -27.09 7.83 -1.22
CA ALA A 64 -27.48 7.59 -2.61
C ALA A 64 -27.72 8.87 -3.43
N LYS A 65 -27.87 10.05 -2.79
CA LYS A 65 -28.10 11.35 -3.43
C LYS A 65 -26.90 12.28 -3.37
N GLY A 66 -25.79 11.86 -2.74
CA GLY A 66 -24.59 12.69 -2.56
C GLY A 66 -24.85 13.93 -1.67
N ASN A 67 -25.80 13.85 -0.72
CA ASN A 67 -26.11 14.97 0.16
C ASN A 67 -25.10 15.09 1.32
N TYR A 68 -24.51 13.99 1.72
CA TYR A 68 -23.57 13.90 2.84
C TYR A 68 -22.30 13.22 2.37
N LEU A 69 -21.16 13.74 2.78
CA LEU A 69 -19.85 13.09 2.61
C LEU A 69 -19.29 12.74 3.99
N ILE A 70 -18.91 11.48 4.16
CA ILE A 70 -18.30 10.96 5.38
C ILE A 70 -16.84 10.61 5.06
N GLN A 71 -15.92 11.15 5.82
CA GLN A 71 -14.52 10.75 5.84
C GLN A 71 -14.27 10.01 7.14
N GLY A 72 -13.97 8.71 7.06
CA GLY A 72 -13.82 7.85 8.22
C GLY A 72 -13.84 6.38 7.85
N GLU A 73 -14.03 5.52 8.85
CA GLU A 73 -13.98 4.08 8.70
C GLU A 73 -15.37 3.45 8.75
N LEU A 74 -15.61 2.49 7.89
CA LEU A 74 -16.78 1.61 7.92
C LEU A 74 -16.39 0.29 8.58
N ILE A 75 -16.93 0.05 9.78
CA ILE A 75 -16.63 -1.14 10.56
C ILE A 75 -17.87 -2.04 10.60
N ASP A 76 -17.71 -3.28 10.14
CA ASP A 76 -18.70 -4.33 10.37
C ASP A 76 -18.53 -4.85 11.80
N THR A 77 -19.40 -4.42 12.69
CA THR A 77 -19.34 -4.78 14.12
C THR A 77 -19.71 -6.24 14.38
N LYS A 78 -20.50 -6.87 13.50
CA LYS A 78 -20.87 -8.28 13.58
C LYS A 78 -19.69 -9.18 13.19
N ALA A 79 -19.07 -8.87 12.06
CA ALA A 79 -17.88 -9.59 11.59
C ALA A 79 -16.59 -9.13 12.29
N ARG A 80 -16.63 -8.03 13.05
CA ARG A 80 -15.48 -7.38 13.71
C ARG A 80 -14.36 -7.05 12.71
N ARG A 81 -14.75 -6.49 11.55
CA ARG A 81 -13.84 -6.16 10.45
C ARG A 81 -13.94 -4.68 10.09
N ASN A 82 -12.79 -4.06 9.87
CA ASN A 82 -12.70 -2.71 9.31
C ASN A 82 -12.72 -2.82 7.78
N LEU A 83 -13.87 -2.57 7.17
CA LEU A 83 -14.06 -2.70 5.72
C LEU A 83 -13.28 -1.63 4.94
N THR A 84 -13.08 -0.46 5.54
CA THR A 84 -12.25 0.61 4.96
C THR A 84 -10.79 0.19 4.90
N GLU A 85 -10.25 -0.33 5.98
CA GLU A 85 -8.87 -0.82 6.05
C GLU A 85 -8.64 -2.00 5.10
N ASP A 86 -9.55 -2.98 5.09
CA ASP A 86 -9.50 -4.11 4.16
C ASP A 86 -9.44 -3.62 2.70
N ARG A 87 -10.22 -2.58 2.38
CA ARG A 87 -10.24 -2.02 1.04
C ARG A 87 -8.96 -1.26 0.70
N ILE A 88 -8.44 -0.46 1.61
CA ILE A 88 -7.16 0.23 1.45
C ILE A 88 -6.05 -0.79 1.24
N ASN A 89 -6.01 -1.86 2.05
CA ASN A 89 -5.04 -2.94 1.91
C ASN A 89 -5.12 -3.62 0.53
N GLN A 90 -6.32 -3.83 -0.01
CA GLN A 90 -6.49 -4.33 -1.39
C GLN A 90 -5.96 -3.36 -2.44
N LEU A 91 -6.24 -2.07 -2.29
CA LEU A 91 -5.83 -1.02 -3.23
C LEU A 91 -4.31 -0.75 -3.22
N THR A 92 -3.68 -0.93 -2.08
CA THR A 92 -2.23 -0.74 -1.88
C THR A 92 -1.43 -2.03 -1.96
N SER A 93 -2.10 -3.16 -2.13
CA SER A 93 -1.46 -4.47 -2.29
C SER A 93 -0.51 -4.47 -3.48
N VAL A 94 0.70 -4.95 -3.25
CA VAL A 94 1.73 -5.11 -4.27
C VAL A 94 1.95 -6.59 -4.53
N ASP A 95 1.81 -7.00 -5.79
CA ASP A 95 2.25 -8.34 -6.18
C ASP A 95 3.76 -8.48 -5.94
N PHE A 96 4.16 -9.53 -5.24
CA PHE A 96 5.56 -9.79 -4.96
C PHE A 96 6.40 -9.88 -6.24
N ALA A 97 5.83 -10.38 -7.33
CA ALA A 97 6.48 -10.45 -8.63
C ALA A 97 6.74 -9.07 -9.28
N ALA A 98 5.98 -8.05 -8.88
CA ALA A 98 6.14 -6.67 -9.36
C ALA A 98 7.18 -5.86 -8.58
N LEU A 99 7.73 -6.43 -7.49
CA LEU A 99 8.76 -5.75 -6.70
C LEU A 99 10.05 -5.59 -7.49
N PRO A 100 10.69 -4.41 -7.45
CA PRO A 100 11.96 -4.16 -8.13
C PRO A 100 13.14 -4.77 -7.34
N LEU A 101 13.21 -6.11 -7.25
CA LEU A 101 14.17 -6.83 -6.38
C LEU A 101 15.64 -6.48 -6.65
N LYS A 102 15.97 -5.96 -7.83
CA LYS A 102 17.31 -5.43 -8.16
C LYS A 102 17.71 -4.20 -7.34
N ASP A 103 16.73 -3.51 -6.77
CA ASP A 103 16.91 -2.29 -5.96
C ASP A 103 16.90 -2.60 -4.45
N ALA A 104 16.89 -3.88 -4.09
CA ALA A 104 17.05 -4.40 -2.74
C ALA A 104 18.39 -5.13 -2.60
N PHE A 105 18.86 -5.28 -1.37
CA PHE A 105 19.81 -6.32 -1.05
C PHE A 105 19.12 -7.46 -0.29
N THR A 106 19.72 -8.66 -0.36
CA THR A 106 19.05 -9.87 0.11
C THR A 106 19.77 -10.45 1.33
N ILE A 107 18.99 -10.79 2.35
CA ILE A 107 19.42 -11.51 3.53
C ILE A 107 18.76 -12.89 3.53
N VAL A 108 19.54 -13.96 3.55
CA VAL A 108 19.01 -15.33 3.57
C VAL A 108 19.26 -15.94 4.94
N ARG A 109 18.22 -16.54 5.52
CA ARG A 109 18.28 -17.26 6.80
C ARG A 109 17.77 -18.67 6.60
N GLY A 110 18.50 -19.65 7.12
CA GLY A 110 18.21 -21.07 6.94
C GLY A 110 18.13 -21.43 5.45
N ASN A 111 17.12 -22.17 5.05
CA ASN A 111 16.91 -22.58 3.65
C ASN A 111 16.29 -21.50 2.76
N GLY A 112 15.91 -20.33 3.31
CA GLY A 112 15.35 -19.21 2.54
C GLY A 112 14.00 -19.47 1.88
N ALA A 113 13.26 -20.50 2.29
CA ALA A 113 12.06 -20.95 1.58
C ALA A 113 10.92 -19.94 1.54
N ARG A 114 10.71 -19.18 2.62
CA ARG A 114 9.74 -18.07 2.66
C ARG A 114 10.38 -16.81 2.10
N LYS A 115 9.57 -15.97 1.46
CA LYS A 115 10.06 -14.70 0.91
C LYS A 115 9.37 -13.54 1.61
N MET A 116 10.14 -12.51 1.92
CA MET A 116 9.65 -11.26 2.51
C MET A 116 10.34 -10.09 1.81
N ALA A 117 9.58 -9.02 1.59
CA ALA A 117 10.11 -7.72 1.18
C ALA A 117 9.81 -6.71 2.29
N VAL A 118 10.79 -5.90 2.64
CA VAL A 118 10.64 -4.89 3.68
C VAL A 118 11.30 -3.58 3.24
N PHE A 119 10.63 -2.47 3.55
CA PHE A 119 11.12 -1.12 3.31
C PHE A 119 11.54 -0.52 4.63
N GLU A 120 12.85 -0.23 4.78
CA GLU A 120 13.38 0.22 6.05
C GLU A 120 14.23 1.50 5.93
N ASP A 121 14.11 2.34 6.95
CA ASP A 121 14.92 3.54 7.11
C ASP A 121 16.01 3.30 8.18
N PRO A 122 17.27 3.65 7.92
CA PRO A 122 18.38 3.44 8.87
C PRO A 122 18.25 4.24 10.18
N ASN A 123 17.40 5.26 10.22
CA ASN A 123 17.10 6.04 11.43
C ASN A 123 15.81 5.60 12.15
N CYS A 124 15.13 4.58 11.63
CA CYS A 124 13.88 4.09 12.20
C CYS A 124 14.11 3.25 13.44
N GLY A 125 13.65 3.72 14.60
CA GLY A 125 13.73 2.97 15.85
C GLY A 125 12.91 1.67 15.85
N TYR A 126 11.76 1.66 15.17
CA TYR A 126 10.95 0.46 14.99
C TYR A 126 11.63 -0.54 14.04
N CYS A 127 12.34 -0.09 13.01
CA CYS A 127 13.16 -0.95 12.17
C CYS A 127 14.26 -1.63 12.98
N LYS A 128 14.95 -0.90 13.85
CA LYS A 128 15.95 -1.51 14.76
C LYS A 128 15.34 -2.60 15.66
N ARG A 129 14.14 -2.38 16.16
CA ARG A 129 13.42 -3.39 16.94
C ARG A 129 13.04 -4.59 16.07
N PHE A 130 12.50 -4.34 14.89
CA PHE A 130 12.10 -5.35 13.93
C PHE A 130 13.29 -6.23 13.51
N GLU A 131 14.44 -5.61 13.21
CA GLU A 131 15.68 -6.34 12.89
C GLU A 131 16.15 -7.25 14.02
N ARG A 132 16.01 -6.84 15.30
CA ARG A 132 16.29 -7.71 16.44
C ARG A 132 15.36 -8.91 16.51
N ASP A 133 14.07 -8.70 16.23
CA ASP A 133 13.09 -9.80 16.23
C ASP A 133 13.29 -10.73 15.03
N LEU A 134 13.69 -10.19 13.87
CA LEU A 134 14.05 -11.00 12.70
C LEU A 134 15.24 -11.93 12.93
N GLN A 135 16.12 -11.65 13.93
CA GLN A 135 17.20 -12.58 14.26
C GLN A 135 16.68 -13.95 14.73
N LYS A 136 15.44 -14.02 15.21
CA LYS A 136 14.78 -15.25 15.69
C LYS A 136 14.00 -15.97 14.58
N VAL A 137 13.89 -15.36 13.39
CA VAL A 137 13.15 -15.91 12.25
C VAL A 137 14.08 -16.69 11.36
N ASP A 138 13.74 -17.93 11.05
CA ASP A 138 14.48 -18.82 10.18
C ASP A 138 13.72 -19.15 8.88
N ASN A 139 14.39 -19.79 7.93
CA ASN A 139 13.81 -20.24 6.67
C ASN A 139 13.14 -19.11 5.85
N VAL A 140 13.82 -17.95 5.75
CA VAL A 140 13.33 -16.76 5.04
C VAL A 140 14.41 -16.12 4.19
N THR A 141 14.02 -15.69 2.99
CA THR A 141 14.74 -14.77 2.13
C THR A 141 14.12 -13.39 2.28
N ILE A 142 14.87 -12.43 2.79
CA ILE A 142 14.44 -11.05 3.04
C ILE A 142 15.04 -10.18 1.95
N HIS A 143 14.18 -9.51 1.18
CA HIS A 143 14.57 -8.46 0.23
C HIS A 143 14.38 -7.11 0.92
N LEU A 144 15.48 -6.49 1.33
CA LEU A 144 15.48 -5.24 2.07
C LEU A 144 15.69 -4.06 1.12
N PHE A 145 14.71 -3.19 1.09
CA PHE A 145 14.71 -1.93 0.34
C PHE A 145 15.07 -0.79 1.29
N LEU A 146 16.20 -0.14 1.06
CA LEU A 146 16.52 1.08 1.79
C LEU A 146 15.54 2.19 1.38
N TYR A 147 14.84 2.72 2.36
CA TYR A 147 13.74 3.66 2.18
C TYR A 147 13.88 4.88 3.10
N PRO A 148 14.80 5.80 2.78
CA PRO A 148 15.17 6.94 3.64
C PRO A 148 14.11 8.05 3.59
N ILE A 149 13.11 7.99 4.46
CA ILE A 149 11.99 8.94 4.50
C ILE A 149 11.92 9.76 5.79
N LEU A 150 12.68 9.39 6.84
CA LEU A 150 12.51 9.99 8.16
C LEU A 150 13.34 11.27 8.34
N SER A 151 14.54 11.35 7.74
CA SER A 151 15.42 12.52 7.91
C SER A 151 16.44 12.65 6.76
N PRO A 152 17.04 13.83 6.58
CA PRO A 152 18.15 14.01 5.62
C PRO A 152 19.33 13.06 5.88
N ASP A 153 19.65 12.78 7.14
CA ASP A 153 20.69 11.84 7.57
C ASP A 153 20.37 10.39 7.15
N SER A 154 19.08 10.03 7.05
CA SER A 154 18.66 8.72 6.52
C SER A 154 19.17 8.48 5.10
N ALA A 155 19.17 9.50 4.26
CA ALA A 155 19.64 9.41 2.88
C ALA A 155 21.15 9.15 2.81
N GLU A 156 21.93 9.83 3.66
CA GLU A 156 23.37 9.63 3.74
C GLU A 156 23.70 8.21 4.25
N LYS A 157 23.09 7.77 5.33
CA LYS A 157 23.26 6.41 5.87
C LYS A 157 22.89 5.35 4.87
N SER A 158 21.75 5.51 4.19
CA SER A 158 21.33 4.60 3.13
C SER A 158 22.34 4.52 2.00
N ARG A 159 22.87 5.65 1.55
CA ARG A 159 23.95 5.69 0.54
C ARG A 159 25.17 4.90 1.01
N ASN A 160 25.65 5.14 2.23
CA ASN A 160 26.85 4.49 2.76
C ASN A 160 26.64 2.97 2.85
N ILE A 161 25.45 2.51 3.31
CA ILE A 161 25.09 1.09 3.35
C ILE A 161 25.00 0.51 1.93
N TRP A 162 24.33 1.19 1.01
CA TRP A 162 24.16 0.72 -0.36
C TRP A 162 25.49 0.57 -1.10
N CYS A 163 26.41 1.47 -0.83
CA CYS A 163 27.74 1.49 -1.44
C CYS A 163 28.79 0.65 -0.70
N ALA A 164 28.44 0.07 0.46
CA ALA A 164 29.34 -0.81 1.19
C ALA A 164 29.64 -2.10 0.39
N LYS A 165 30.86 -2.61 0.53
CA LYS A 165 31.26 -3.88 -0.09
C LYS A 165 30.34 -5.03 0.36
N ASP A 166 30.01 -5.07 1.64
CA ASP A 166 29.03 -5.98 2.24
C ASP A 166 27.88 -5.16 2.83
N LYS A 167 26.79 -5.06 2.06
CA LYS A 167 25.59 -4.29 2.43
C LYS A 167 24.89 -4.88 3.65
N VAL A 168 24.86 -6.22 3.75
CA VAL A 168 24.20 -6.94 4.83
C VAL A 168 24.94 -6.69 6.14
N GLN A 169 26.27 -6.80 6.11
CA GLN A 169 27.09 -6.53 7.29
C GLN A 169 26.96 -5.05 7.73
N ALA A 170 27.02 -4.11 6.78
CA ALA A 170 26.86 -2.68 7.05
C ALA A 170 25.50 -2.36 7.68
N TRP A 171 24.43 -2.98 7.17
CA TRP A 171 23.08 -2.87 7.72
C TRP A 171 23.00 -3.42 9.15
N HIS A 172 23.46 -4.63 9.38
CA HIS A 172 23.46 -5.24 10.70
C HIS A 172 24.35 -4.49 11.70
N ASP A 173 25.48 -3.96 11.27
CA ASP A 173 26.33 -3.13 12.12
C ASP A 173 25.59 -1.90 12.62
N LEU A 174 24.87 -1.21 11.72
CA LEU A 174 24.11 -0.03 12.10
C LEU A 174 22.86 -0.37 12.92
N MET A 175 22.05 -1.33 12.48
CA MET A 175 20.73 -1.57 13.07
C MET A 175 20.76 -2.37 14.37
N LEU A 176 21.72 -3.30 14.49
CA LEU A 176 21.83 -4.21 15.63
C LEU A 176 22.92 -3.82 16.63
N ARG A 177 23.96 -3.10 16.20
CA ARG A 177 25.15 -2.78 16.99
C ARG A 177 25.40 -1.29 17.16
N ASP A 178 24.55 -0.43 16.57
CA ASP A 178 24.72 1.03 16.55
C ASP A 178 26.09 1.51 16.01
N LYS A 179 26.72 0.69 15.16
CA LYS A 179 28.00 1.00 14.54
C LYS A 179 27.78 1.68 13.20
N ALA A 180 28.24 2.93 13.09
CA ALA A 180 28.10 3.71 11.87
C ALA A 180 28.82 3.06 10.68
N THR A 181 28.19 3.10 9.50
CA THR A 181 28.81 2.68 8.24
C THR A 181 29.74 3.78 7.75
N PRO A 182 30.99 3.45 7.38
CA PRO A 182 31.92 4.44 6.81
C PRO A 182 31.34 5.09 5.56
N PRO A 183 31.72 6.36 5.29
CA PRO A 183 31.33 7.04 4.06
C PRO A 183 31.73 6.24 2.82
N ALA A 184 30.78 6.05 1.90
CA ALA A 184 31.00 5.34 0.63
C ALA A 184 30.23 6.03 -0.49
N SER A 185 30.71 5.87 -1.73
CA SER A 185 30.10 6.46 -2.93
C SER A 185 30.06 5.47 -4.06
N CYS A 186 28.89 5.39 -4.71
CA CYS A 186 28.62 4.56 -5.88
C CYS A 186 27.35 5.07 -6.58
N ASP A 187 26.85 4.38 -7.59
CA ASP A 187 25.52 4.65 -8.15
C ASP A 187 24.41 4.30 -7.11
N THR A 188 23.65 5.33 -6.74
CA THR A 188 22.55 5.25 -5.76
C THR A 188 21.17 5.38 -6.39
N ALA A 189 21.05 5.22 -7.71
CA ALA A 189 19.77 5.32 -8.42
C ALA A 189 18.70 4.34 -7.86
N ALA A 190 19.12 3.22 -7.27
CA ALA A 190 18.23 2.28 -6.59
C ALA A 190 17.45 2.96 -5.44
N LEU A 191 18.09 3.81 -4.65
CA LEU A 191 17.43 4.51 -3.53
C LEU A 191 16.32 5.44 -4.02
N GLN A 192 16.56 6.12 -5.16
CA GLN A 192 15.56 7.01 -5.76
C GLN A 192 14.37 6.20 -6.30
N ARG A 193 14.64 5.03 -6.91
CA ARG A 193 13.58 4.12 -7.37
C ARG A 193 12.78 3.55 -6.21
N ASN A 194 13.41 3.22 -5.09
CA ASN A 194 12.72 2.77 -3.88
C ASN A 194 11.78 3.87 -3.34
N LEU A 195 12.24 5.11 -3.27
CA LEU A 195 11.41 6.25 -2.87
C LEU A 195 10.24 6.48 -3.84
N ALA A 196 10.47 6.37 -5.14
CA ALA A 196 9.42 6.49 -6.15
C ALA A 196 8.39 5.35 -6.04
N PHE A 197 8.87 4.12 -5.82
CA PHE A 197 8.03 2.95 -5.61
C PHE A 197 7.16 3.11 -4.36
N GLY A 198 7.76 3.49 -3.23
CA GLY A 198 7.03 3.70 -1.98
C GLY A 198 5.95 4.78 -2.11
N ARG A 199 6.24 5.89 -2.80
CA ARG A 199 5.22 6.92 -3.09
C ARG A 199 4.09 6.39 -3.95
N LYS A 200 4.40 5.60 -5.00
CA LYS A 200 3.39 5.00 -5.89
C LYS A 200 2.42 4.09 -5.14
N TYR A 201 2.94 3.28 -4.23
CA TYR A 201 2.14 2.32 -3.45
C TYR A 201 1.76 2.81 -2.06
N LYS A 202 1.97 4.11 -1.81
CA LYS A 202 1.62 4.77 -0.53
C LYS A 202 2.21 4.09 0.71
N ILE A 203 3.45 3.62 0.60
CA ILE A 203 4.22 3.17 1.76
C ILE A 203 4.60 4.43 2.55
N THR A 204 3.88 4.70 3.63
CA THR A 204 3.99 5.96 4.41
C THR A 204 4.81 5.82 5.68
N GLY A 205 5.24 4.61 6.01
CA GLY A 205 6.01 4.29 7.22
C GLY A 205 7.05 3.20 6.98
N THR A 206 7.86 2.97 8.00
CA THR A 206 8.87 1.91 8.10
C THR A 206 8.81 1.27 9.48
N PRO A 207 9.02 -0.01 9.61
CA PRO A 207 9.17 -1.04 8.60
C PRO A 207 7.86 -1.37 7.96
#